data_f36cd20ccd702368707126b5f6747d77
#
_entry.id   f36cd20ccd702368707126b5f6747d77
#
_cell.length_a   1.000
_cell.length_b   1.000
_cell.length_c   1.000
_cell.angle_alpha   90.00
_cell.angle_beta   90.00
_cell.angle_gamma   90.00
#
_symmetry.space_group_name_H-M   'P 1'
#
loop_
_entity.id
_entity.type
_entity.pdbx_description
1 polymer ?
#
loop_
_entity_poly.entity_id
_entity_poly.type
_entity_poly.pdbx_seq_one_letter_code
_entity_poly.pdbx_strand_id
1 'polypeptide(L)'
;MISSSGFGGKIKALVGLARIDVKNAGQGYVQPTVTVSTTVADDFLGPTGEGVNGGIDIYDPNYIPTGESQAQGEVLITVASQPVNVTVNQGQTAAFTVVATTTPSGNTINYQWQKKDYGTDTWINIDGATSSVYTTPVTTQGDGGDEYRVGLTSTGATPTLSNAATLTINIGATTVDNFTPDQIFDDN
;
A
#
# COMPACT_ATOMS: atom_id res chain seq x y z
N MET A 1 -27.13 -11.75 -18.85
CA MET A 1 -27.50 -13.05 -19.44
C MET A 1 -26.61 -13.26 -20.63
N ILE A 2 -25.75 -14.28 -20.63
CA ILE A 2 -24.87 -14.57 -21.76
C ILE A 2 -25.70 -15.42 -22.74
N SER A 3 -25.89 -14.93 -23.96
CA SER A 3 -26.59 -15.70 -24.98
C SER A 3 -25.65 -16.80 -25.51
N SER A 4 -26.11 -18.04 -25.50
CA SER A 4 -25.36 -19.22 -25.93
C SER A 4 -25.31 -19.39 -27.45
N SER A 5 -25.77 -18.45 -28.25
CA SER A 5 -25.86 -18.55 -29.71
C SER A 5 -24.68 -17.95 -30.45
N GLY A 6 -23.50 -17.86 -29.84
CA GLY A 6 -22.23 -17.61 -30.55
C GLY A 6 -22.03 -16.22 -31.17
N PHE A 7 -22.97 -15.32 -31.13
CA PHE A 7 -22.92 -14.04 -31.78
C PHE A 7 -23.31 -12.91 -30.80
N GLY A 8 -22.33 -12.31 -30.14
CA GLY A 8 -22.48 -11.13 -29.31
C GLY A 8 -23.19 -11.38 -27.99
N GLY A 9 -22.44 -11.54 -26.92
CA GLY A 9 -22.96 -11.56 -25.56
C GLY A 9 -23.00 -10.14 -24.98
N LYS A 10 -24.08 -9.79 -24.27
CA LYS A 10 -24.15 -8.57 -23.47
C LYS A 10 -23.88 -8.94 -22.03
N ILE A 11 -22.88 -8.35 -21.45
CA ILE A 11 -22.60 -8.49 -20.03
C ILE A 11 -23.17 -7.25 -19.36
N LYS A 12 -24.15 -7.43 -18.46
CA LYS A 12 -24.62 -6.32 -17.64
C LYS A 12 -23.62 -6.10 -16.54
N ALA A 13 -22.91 -4.99 -16.62
CA ALA A 13 -21.90 -4.65 -15.63
C ALA A 13 -22.52 -4.32 -14.28
N LEU A 14 -21.86 -4.74 -13.21
CA LEU A 14 -22.04 -4.22 -11.87
C LEU A 14 -21.56 -2.76 -11.82
N VAL A 15 -22.14 -1.98 -10.95
CA VAL A 15 -21.99 -0.55 -10.74
C VAL A 15 -20.65 0.03 -11.24
N GLY A 16 -20.70 0.81 -12.32
CA GLY A 16 -19.53 1.48 -12.92
C GLY A 16 -19.14 1.03 -14.33
N LEU A 17 -19.62 -0.12 -14.80
CA LEU A 17 -19.44 -0.59 -16.18
C LEU A 17 -20.74 -0.43 -16.97
N ALA A 18 -20.76 0.47 -17.94
CA ALA A 18 -21.98 0.73 -18.71
C ALA A 18 -22.35 -0.43 -19.65
N ARG A 19 -21.39 -1.04 -20.34
CA ARG A 19 -21.63 -2.13 -21.30
C ARG A 19 -20.34 -2.74 -21.79
N ILE A 20 -20.33 -4.08 -21.98
CA ILE A 20 -19.31 -4.77 -22.77
C ILE A 20 -20.03 -5.49 -23.91
N ASP A 21 -19.80 -5.09 -25.14
CA ASP A 21 -20.24 -5.80 -26.33
C ASP A 21 -19.06 -6.56 -26.92
N VAL A 22 -19.14 -7.88 -26.91
CA VAL A 22 -18.15 -8.73 -27.56
C VAL A 22 -18.71 -9.12 -28.94
N LYS A 23 -18.13 -8.57 -30.00
CA LYS A 23 -18.48 -8.96 -31.38
C LYS A 23 -17.50 -10.04 -31.86
N ASN A 24 -18.05 -11.12 -32.38
CA ASN A 24 -17.25 -12.20 -32.98
C ASN A 24 -16.94 -11.85 -34.41
N ALA A 25 -15.68 -11.69 -34.77
CA ALA A 25 -15.23 -11.46 -36.13
C ALA A 25 -14.60 -12.73 -36.72
N GLY A 26 -15.42 -13.71 -37.06
CA GLY A 26 -15.00 -14.79 -37.95
C GLY A 26 -13.98 -15.81 -37.43
N GLN A 27 -13.68 -16.82 -38.22
CA GLN A 27 -12.79 -17.95 -37.86
C GLN A 27 -11.33 -17.51 -37.74
N GLY A 28 -10.69 -17.87 -36.62
CA GLY A 28 -9.26 -17.64 -36.38
C GLY A 28 -8.90 -17.05 -35.02
N TYR A 29 -9.65 -17.34 -33.98
CA TYR A 29 -9.47 -16.78 -32.64
C TYR A 29 -8.17 -17.24 -31.99
N VAL A 30 -7.32 -16.27 -31.69
CA VAL A 30 -6.26 -16.38 -30.67
C VAL A 30 -6.57 -15.35 -29.60
N GLN A 31 -7.39 -15.71 -28.63
CA GLN A 31 -7.74 -14.92 -27.42
C GLN A 31 -8.23 -13.48 -27.64
N PRO A 32 -9.46 -13.15 -27.30
CA PRO A 32 -9.93 -11.76 -27.31
C PRO A 32 -9.30 -10.98 -26.17
N THR A 33 -8.67 -9.85 -26.47
CA THR A 33 -8.29 -8.86 -25.46
C THR A 33 -9.55 -8.08 -25.10
N VAL A 34 -10.03 -8.23 -23.87
CA VAL A 34 -11.15 -7.43 -23.38
C VAL A 34 -10.57 -6.17 -22.73
N THR A 35 -10.71 -5.04 -23.40
CA THR A 35 -10.40 -3.75 -22.81
C THR A 35 -11.67 -3.20 -22.17
N VAL A 36 -11.68 -3.07 -20.85
CA VAL A 36 -12.78 -2.47 -20.11
C VAL A 36 -12.53 -0.98 -19.99
N SER A 37 -13.27 -0.18 -20.76
CA SER A 37 -13.27 1.27 -20.61
C SER A 37 -14.42 1.68 -19.70
N THR A 38 -14.14 2.31 -18.57
CA THR A 38 -15.13 2.98 -17.71
C THR A 38 -15.29 4.44 -18.13
N THR A 39 -15.75 4.68 -19.33
CA THR A 39 -16.23 6.04 -19.67
C THR A 39 -17.62 6.20 -19.08
N VAL A 40 -17.79 7.15 -18.18
CA VAL A 40 -19.09 7.74 -17.90
C VAL A 40 -19.62 8.18 -19.26
N ALA A 41 -20.77 7.67 -19.69
CA ALA A 41 -21.41 8.13 -20.89
C ALA A 41 -21.81 9.61 -20.65
N ASP A 42 -20.94 10.51 -21.04
CA ASP A 42 -21.34 11.88 -21.24
C ASP A 42 -22.19 11.88 -22.51
N ASP A 43 -23.48 12.15 -22.33
CA ASP A 43 -24.45 12.23 -23.42
C ASP A 43 -24.19 13.50 -24.20
N PHE A 44 -23.07 13.49 -24.96
CA PHE A 44 -22.69 14.60 -25.80
C PHE A 44 -23.61 14.60 -27.04
N LEU A 45 -24.65 15.44 -26.99
CA LEU A 45 -25.46 15.77 -28.15
C LEU A 45 -24.57 16.57 -29.10
N GLY A 46 -24.15 15.97 -30.20
CA GLY A 46 -23.50 16.67 -31.28
C GLY A 46 -24.41 17.79 -31.84
N PRO A 47 -23.85 18.76 -32.57
CA PRO A 47 -24.57 19.95 -33.07
C PRO A 47 -25.76 19.65 -34.00
N THR A 48 -25.99 18.43 -34.39
CA THR A 48 -27.13 17.95 -35.19
C THR A 48 -28.24 17.26 -34.38
N GLY A 49 -28.10 17.17 -33.05
CA GLY A 49 -29.13 16.54 -32.20
C GLY A 49 -29.26 15.02 -32.37
N GLU A 50 -28.42 14.41 -33.17
CA GLU A 50 -28.33 12.94 -33.23
C GLU A 50 -27.38 12.49 -32.16
N GLY A 51 -27.89 11.63 -31.23
CA GLY A 51 -27.09 11.00 -30.18
C GLY A 51 -25.96 10.18 -30.79
N VAL A 52 -24.77 10.74 -30.85
CA VAL A 52 -23.57 9.99 -31.14
C VAL A 52 -23.36 9.05 -29.95
N ASN A 53 -23.85 7.84 -30.10
CA ASN A 53 -23.44 6.77 -29.22
C ASN A 53 -21.90 6.76 -29.25
N GLY A 54 -21.25 7.30 -28.21
CA GLY A 54 -19.80 7.37 -28.10
C GLY A 54 -19.12 5.99 -27.96
N GLY A 55 -19.62 5.03 -28.72
CA GLY A 55 -18.94 3.77 -28.95
C GLY A 55 -17.71 4.05 -29.78
N ILE A 56 -16.54 3.83 -29.23
CA ILE A 56 -15.29 3.80 -29.99
C ILE A 56 -15.50 2.78 -31.11
N ASP A 57 -15.59 3.26 -32.36
CA ASP A 57 -15.58 2.36 -33.52
C ASP A 57 -14.13 1.91 -33.75
N ILE A 58 -13.76 0.80 -33.10
CA ILE A 58 -12.43 0.21 -33.24
C ILE A 58 -12.15 -0.33 -34.66
N TYR A 59 -13.13 -0.18 -35.57
CA TYR A 59 -12.98 -0.55 -36.98
C TYR A 59 -12.70 0.63 -37.91
N ASP A 60 -12.65 1.85 -37.41
CA ASP A 60 -12.17 2.97 -38.24
C ASP A 60 -10.63 2.87 -38.35
N PRO A 61 -10.10 2.50 -39.52
CA PRO A 61 -8.66 2.41 -39.73
C PRO A 61 -7.95 3.77 -39.66
N ASN A 62 -8.71 4.86 -39.60
CA ASN A 62 -8.21 6.24 -39.49
C ASN A 62 -8.47 6.81 -38.06
N TYR A 63 -9.04 6.03 -37.16
CA TYR A 63 -9.24 6.49 -35.79
C TYR A 63 -7.88 6.66 -35.10
N ILE A 64 -7.48 7.90 -34.91
CA ILE A 64 -6.37 8.28 -34.04
C ILE A 64 -7.00 8.64 -32.70
N PRO A 65 -6.81 7.85 -31.64
CA PRO A 65 -7.33 8.20 -30.32
C PRO A 65 -6.66 9.50 -29.84
N THR A 66 -7.36 10.62 -29.98
CA THR A 66 -6.96 11.89 -29.40
C THR A 66 -7.46 11.93 -27.95
N GLY A 67 -6.60 11.57 -27.03
CA GLY A 67 -6.89 11.67 -25.60
C GLY A 67 -7.55 10.43 -25.02
N GLU A 68 -6.91 9.27 -25.13
CA GLU A 68 -7.18 8.17 -24.21
C GLU A 68 -6.96 8.69 -22.79
N SER A 69 -8.06 8.94 -22.08
CA SER A 69 -8.02 8.80 -20.63
C SER A 69 -7.72 7.34 -20.38
N GLN A 70 -6.45 7.00 -20.36
CA GLN A 70 -6.02 5.70 -19.87
C GLN A 70 -6.67 5.56 -18.53
N ALA A 71 -7.58 4.60 -18.37
CA ALA A 71 -7.97 4.16 -17.04
C ALA A 71 -6.65 3.88 -16.34
N GLN A 72 -6.21 4.80 -15.47
CA GLN A 72 -5.01 4.59 -14.68
C GLN A 72 -5.26 3.30 -13.91
N GLY A 73 -4.59 2.23 -14.31
CA GLY A 73 -4.68 0.98 -13.60
C GLY A 73 -4.45 1.26 -12.12
N GLU A 74 -5.24 0.63 -11.27
CA GLU A 74 -5.12 0.77 -9.83
C GLU A 74 -3.63 0.68 -9.43
N VAL A 75 -3.13 1.69 -8.74
CA VAL A 75 -1.77 1.66 -8.22
C VAL A 75 -1.75 0.72 -7.02
N LEU A 76 -0.92 -0.31 -7.08
CA LEU A 76 -0.74 -1.24 -5.98
C LEU A 76 0.56 -0.92 -5.24
N ILE A 77 0.50 -0.78 -3.92
CA ILE A 77 1.69 -0.71 -3.06
C ILE A 77 2.01 -2.11 -2.56
N THR A 78 3.25 -2.56 -2.80
CA THR A 78 3.76 -3.84 -2.30
C THR A 78 4.90 -3.58 -1.32
N VAL A 79 4.78 -4.12 -0.10
CA VAL A 79 5.88 -4.09 0.89
C VAL A 79 6.81 -5.27 0.61
N ALA A 80 7.95 -4.97 0.00
CA ALA A 80 8.95 -5.97 -0.39
C ALA A 80 9.79 -6.45 0.82
N SER A 81 10.03 -5.56 1.80
CA SER A 81 10.69 -5.92 3.06
C SER A 81 9.99 -5.25 4.22
N GLN A 82 9.56 -6.03 5.18
CA GLN A 82 8.92 -5.57 6.40
C GLN A 82 9.96 -5.06 7.41
N PRO A 83 9.60 -4.10 8.29
CA PRO A 83 10.40 -3.79 9.44
C PRO A 83 10.61 -5.03 10.31
N VAL A 84 11.79 -5.16 10.89
CA VAL A 84 12.17 -6.28 11.76
C VAL A 84 12.39 -5.79 13.19
N ASN A 85 12.23 -6.68 14.16
CA ASN A 85 12.51 -6.37 15.56
C ASN A 85 13.97 -5.94 15.74
N VAL A 86 14.19 -4.91 16.56
CA VAL A 86 15.49 -4.34 16.83
C VAL A 86 15.82 -4.45 18.31
N THR A 87 17.05 -4.86 18.61
CA THR A 87 17.57 -4.89 19.97
C THR A 87 18.76 -3.94 20.06
N VAL A 88 18.72 -3.00 21.00
CA VAL A 88 19.82 -2.07 21.26
C VAL A 88 20.12 -1.98 22.76
N ASN A 89 21.30 -1.49 23.11
CA ASN A 89 21.58 -1.16 24.50
C ASN A 89 20.91 0.17 24.87
N GLN A 90 20.53 0.33 26.13
CA GLN A 90 20.08 1.61 26.63
C GLN A 90 21.08 2.72 26.29
N GLY A 91 20.57 3.86 25.84
CA GLY A 91 21.40 4.99 25.41
C GLY A 91 21.84 4.95 23.94
N GLN A 92 21.45 3.90 23.20
CA GLN A 92 21.66 3.83 21.74
C GLN A 92 20.40 4.26 21.00
N THR A 93 20.50 4.45 19.70
CA THR A 93 19.36 4.64 18.79
C THR A 93 19.04 3.33 18.09
N ALA A 94 17.76 3.12 17.75
CA ALA A 94 17.31 1.98 16.96
C ALA A 94 16.82 2.45 15.58
N ALA A 95 17.11 1.69 14.53
CA ALA A 95 16.68 2.00 13.17
C ALA A 95 15.73 0.91 12.63
N PHE A 96 14.57 1.32 12.15
CA PHE A 96 13.57 0.48 11.49
C PHE A 96 13.52 0.84 10.02
N THR A 97 13.54 -0.16 9.14
CA THR A 97 13.58 0.03 7.70
C THR A 97 12.45 -0.74 7.02
N VAL A 98 11.84 -0.14 6.02
CA VAL A 98 10.88 -0.77 5.13
C VAL A 98 11.33 -0.61 3.68
N VAL A 99 11.05 -1.61 2.85
CA VAL A 99 11.20 -1.50 1.39
C VAL A 99 9.85 -1.72 0.75
N ALA A 100 9.40 -0.76 -0.05
CA ALA A 100 8.13 -0.85 -0.75
C ALA A 100 8.27 -0.40 -2.20
N THR A 101 7.41 -0.93 -3.06
CA THR A 101 7.36 -0.63 -4.49
C THR A 101 5.91 -0.38 -4.91
N THR A 102 5.74 0.26 -6.07
CA THR A 102 4.42 0.42 -6.70
C THR A 102 4.33 -0.37 -8.00
N THR A 103 3.13 -0.79 -8.34
CA THR A 103 2.79 -1.32 -9.67
C THR A 103 1.62 -0.50 -10.22
N PRO A 104 1.75 0.20 -11.36
CA PRO A 104 2.97 0.38 -12.15
C PRO A 104 4.10 1.05 -11.36
N SER A 105 5.35 0.80 -11.75
CA SER A 105 6.52 1.41 -11.12
C SER A 105 6.59 2.91 -11.38
N GLY A 106 7.31 3.65 -10.50
CA GLY A 106 7.57 5.08 -10.67
C GLY A 106 6.58 6.00 -9.93
N ASN A 107 5.55 5.45 -9.27
CA ASN A 107 4.69 6.24 -8.41
C ASN A 107 5.40 6.57 -7.09
N THR A 108 5.21 7.79 -6.60
CA THR A 108 5.77 8.23 -5.31
C THR A 108 5.06 7.53 -4.17
N ILE A 109 5.83 6.94 -3.25
CA ILE A 109 5.33 6.39 -1.99
C ILE A 109 5.60 7.41 -0.88
N ASN A 110 4.56 7.77 -0.14
CA ASN A 110 4.66 8.55 1.07
C ASN A 110 4.64 7.61 2.27
N TYR A 111 5.49 7.89 3.25
CA TYR A 111 5.65 7.11 4.47
C TYR A 111 5.17 7.91 5.66
N GLN A 112 4.60 7.25 6.66
CA GLN A 112 4.32 7.82 7.98
C GLN A 112 4.52 6.73 9.02
N TRP A 113 5.61 6.85 9.79
CA TRP A 113 5.86 5.94 10.90
C TRP A 113 4.94 6.23 12.07
N GLN A 114 4.58 5.15 12.74
CA GLN A 114 3.72 5.15 13.92
C GLN A 114 4.41 4.36 15.03
N LYS A 115 4.22 4.81 16.25
CA LYS A 115 4.65 4.15 17.49
C LYS A 115 3.44 3.70 18.27
N LYS A 116 3.56 2.56 18.93
CA LYS A 116 2.64 2.09 19.96
C LYS A 116 3.47 1.82 21.20
N ASP A 117 3.18 2.51 22.29
CA ASP A 117 3.86 2.32 23.56
C ASP A 117 3.52 0.96 24.15
N TYR A 118 4.50 0.35 24.82
CA TYR A 118 4.31 -0.94 25.49
C TYR A 118 3.13 -0.90 26.46
N GLY A 119 2.29 -1.93 26.41
CA GLY A 119 1.09 -2.02 27.26
C GLY A 119 -0.10 -1.18 26.80
N THR A 120 -0.03 -0.52 25.65
CA THR A 120 -1.16 0.20 25.05
C THR A 120 -1.60 -0.46 23.73
N ASP A 121 -2.81 -0.09 23.26
CA ASP A 121 -3.34 -0.54 21.96
C ASP A 121 -3.41 0.59 20.92
N THR A 122 -2.91 1.80 21.28
CA THR A 122 -3.05 2.98 20.45
C THR A 122 -1.79 3.24 19.64
N TRP A 123 -1.96 3.38 18.31
CA TRP A 123 -0.91 3.80 17.39
C TRP A 123 -0.92 5.32 17.23
N ILE A 124 0.22 5.96 17.42
CA ILE A 124 0.41 7.41 17.31
C ILE A 124 1.40 7.70 16.18
N ASN A 125 1.07 8.67 15.32
CA ASN A 125 1.99 9.12 14.29
C ASN A 125 3.22 9.77 14.93
N ILE A 126 4.40 9.47 14.40
CA ILE A 126 5.65 10.12 14.81
C ILE A 126 5.87 11.31 13.87
N ASP A 127 5.88 12.51 14.44
CA ASP A 127 6.03 13.75 13.67
C ASP A 127 7.33 13.74 12.87
N GLY A 128 7.24 14.09 11.57
CA GLY A 128 8.38 14.16 10.68
C GLY A 128 8.98 12.82 10.24
N ALA A 129 8.47 11.68 10.73
CA ALA A 129 8.96 10.36 10.35
C ALA A 129 8.34 9.90 9.02
N THR A 130 8.81 10.48 7.92
CA THR A 130 8.24 10.32 6.56
C THR A 130 9.21 9.69 5.55
N SER A 131 10.25 9.02 6.02
CA SER A 131 11.21 8.29 5.19
C SER A 131 11.01 6.79 5.26
N SER A 132 11.62 6.03 4.34
CA SER A 132 11.63 4.56 4.37
C SER A 132 12.38 3.99 5.58
N VAL A 133 13.16 4.82 6.28
CA VAL A 133 13.88 4.47 7.51
C VAL A 133 13.45 5.43 8.61
N TYR A 134 13.13 4.89 9.77
CA TYR A 134 12.93 5.64 11.00
C TYR A 134 14.02 5.28 12.01
N THR A 135 14.65 6.30 12.58
CA THR A 135 15.62 6.13 13.66
C THR A 135 15.05 6.77 14.93
N THR A 136 15.02 6.01 16.01
CA THR A 136 14.53 6.51 17.30
C THR A 136 15.45 7.58 17.87
N PRO A 137 14.98 8.45 18.75
CA PRO A 137 15.84 9.15 19.68
C PRO A 137 16.70 8.18 20.49
N VAL A 138 17.62 8.71 21.29
CA VAL A 138 18.38 7.90 22.26
C VAL A 138 17.41 7.17 23.19
N THR A 139 17.54 5.85 23.23
CA THR A 139 16.58 4.99 23.93
C THR A 139 16.83 4.92 25.43
N THR A 140 15.75 4.79 26.16
CA THR A 140 15.71 4.54 27.60
C THR A 140 15.20 3.13 27.86
N GLN A 141 15.30 2.66 29.11
CA GLN A 141 14.71 1.38 29.52
C GLN A 141 13.20 1.33 29.27
N GLY A 142 12.52 2.48 29.43
CA GLY A 142 11.06 2.58 29.27
C GLY A 142 10.58 2.37 27.83
N ASP A 143 11.45 2.47 26.83
CA ASP A 143 11.11 2.24 25.42
C ASP A 143 11.13 0.74 25.06
N GLY A 144 11.51 -0.11 26.01
CA GLY A 144 11.53 -1.57 25.80
C GLY A 144 10.12 -2.13 25.66
N GLY A 145 9.86 -2.81 24.55
CA GLY A 145 8.55 -3.35 24.21
C GLY A 145 7.70 -2.46 23.33
N ASP A 146 8.13 -1.23 23.04
CA ASP A 146 7.46 -0.36 22.08
C ASP A 146 7.45 -0.98 20.68
N GLU A 147 6.38 -0.77 19.96
CA GLU A 147 6.20 -1.27 18.60
C GLU A 147 6.18 -0.14 17.58
N TYR A 148 6.76 -0.40 16.43
CA TYR A 148 6.86 0.53 15.31
C TYR A 148 6.32 -0.09 14.03
N ARG A 149 5.53 0.68 13.29
CA ARG A 149 5.06 0.32 11.94
C ARG A 149 5.03 1.56 11.05
N VAL A 150 4.88 1.36 9.74
CA VAL A 150 4.77 2.46 8.80
C VAL A 150 3.51 2.34 7.95
N GLY A 151 2.78 3.43 7.82
CA GLY A 151 1.73 3.62 6.84
C GLY A 151 2.32 4.11 5.51
N LEU A 152 1.88 3.49 4.42
CA LEU A 152 2.33 3.77 3.06
C LEU A 152 1.13 4.24 2.25
N THR A 153 1.30 5.35 1.54
CA THR A 153 0.29 5.89 0.63
C THR A 153 0.93 6.27 -0.71
N SER A 154 0.15 6.18 -1.77
CA SER A 154 0.50 6.66 -3.09
C SER A 154 -0.76 7.14 -3.81
N THR A 155 -0.64 8.09 -4.73
CA THR A 155 -1.78 8.57 -5.50
C THR A 155 -2.37 7.42 -6.31
N GLY A 156 -3.68 7.20 -6.17
CA GLY A 156 -4.39 6.12 -6.85
C GLY A 156 -4.23 4.72 -6.23
N ALA A 157 -3.57 4.61 -5.08
CA ALA A 157 -3.40 3.35 -4.36
C ALA A 157 -4.23 3.31 -3.08
N THR A 158 -4.67 2.12 -2.71
CA THR A 158 -5.20 1.86 -1.37
C THR A 158 -4.07 1.97 -0.34
N PRO A 159 -4.24 2.74 0.76
CA PRO A 159 -3.25 2.82 1.83
C PRO A 159 -2.89 1.44 2.39
N THR A 160 -1.61 1.21 2.63
CA THR A 160 -1.07 -0.05 3.11
C THR A 160 -0.30 0.16 4.42
N LEU A 161 -0.42 -0.75 5.36
CA LEU A 161 0.35 -0.76 6.60
C LEU A 161 1.41 -1.86 6.55
N SER A 162 2.59 -1.59 7.09
CA SER A 162 3.57 -2.64 7.35
C SER A 162 3.17 -3.50 8.55
N ASN A 163 3.85 -4.62 8.73
CA ASN A 163 3.87 -5.32 10.01
C ASN A 163 4.48 -4.42 11.09
N ALA A 164 4.15 -4.69 12.34
CA ALA A 164 4.80 -4.07 13.49
C ALA A 164 6.15 -4.75 13.77
N ALA A 165 7.12 -3.95 14.24
CA ALA A 165 8.41 -4.41 14.73
C ALA A 165 8.62 -3.90 16.16
N THR A 166 9.11 -4.78 17.03
CA THR A 166 9.29 -4.50 18.46
C THR A 166 10.70 -4.01 18.74
N LEU A 167 10.82 -3.01 19.60
CA LEU A 167 12.08 -2.54 20.18
C LEU A 167 12.38 -3.28 21.48
N THR A 168 13.57 -3.85 21.57
CA THR A 168 14.07 -4.45 22.80
C THR A 168 15.25 -3.66 23.32
N ILE A 169 15.25 -3.33 24.61
CA ILE A 169 16.33 -2.59 25.26
C ILE A 169 17.10 -3.52 26.16
N ASN A 170 18.39 -3.68 25.87
CA ASN A 170 19.33 -4.33 26.80
C ASN A 170 19.73 -3.31 27.88
N ILE A 171 19.29 -3.56 29.09
CA ILE A 171 19.85 -2.92 30.28
C ILE A 171 21.07 -3.75 30.66
N GLY A 172 22.29 -3.15 30.62
CA GLY A 172 23.49 -3.82 31.09
C GLY A 172 23.23 -4.48 32.44
N ALA A 173 23.72 -5.69 32.63
CA ALA A 173 23.62 -6.33 33.93
C ALA A 173 24.18 -5.35 34.98
N THR A 174 23.33 -4.86 35.88
CA THR A 174 23.82 -4.26 37.10
C THR A 174 24.55 -5.37 37.82
N THR A 175 25.88 -5.30 37.85
CA THR A 175 26.64 -6.11 38.83
C THR A 175 26.08 -5.72 40.18
N VAL A 176 25.25 -6.57 40.77
CA VAL A 176 25.00 -6.50 42.18
C VAL A 176 26.38 -6.66 42.81
N ASP A 177 26.91 -5.52 43.30
CA ASP A 177 28.14 -5.56 44.07
C ASP A 177 28.01 -6.69 45.08
N ASN A 178 28.93 -7.62 44.98
CA ASN A 178 28.92 -8.82 45.79
C ASN A 178 28.95 -8.34 47.24
N PHE A 179 27.76 -8.32 47.89
CA PHE A 179 27.67 -8.04 49.32
C PHE A 179 28.47 -9.16 50.00
N THR A 180 29.73 -8.89 50.27
CA THR A 180 30.54 -9.79 51.09
C THR A 180 29.93 -9.78 52.48
N PRO A 181 29.49 -10.95 53.02
CA PRO A 181 28.83 -11.02 54.34
C PRO A 181 29.84 -10.90 55.48
N ASP A 182 30.92 -10.16 55.34
CA ASP A 182 31.99 -10.10 56.29
C ASP A 182 31.98 -8.84 57.16
N GLN A 183 30.84 -8.25 57.33
CA GLN A 183 30.59 -7.19 58.31
C GLN A 183 29.49 -7.63 59.25
N ILE A 184 29.56 -8.86 59.77
CA ILE A 184 28.81 -9.24 60.95
C ILE A 184 29.58 -8.75 62.13
N PHE A 185 29.00 -7.74 62.73
CA PHE A 185 29.37 -7.08 63.98
C PHE A 185 29.98 -8.02 65.01
N ASP A 186 31.23 -7.77 65.30
CA ASP A 186 31.86 -8.27 66.50
C ASP A 186 31.58 -7.24 67.62
N ASP A 187 30.41 -7.38 68.27
CA ASP A 187 30.10 -6.71 69.50
C ASP A 187 30.59 -7.57 70.66
N ASN A 188 31.73 -7.20 71.16
CA ASN A 188 32.22 -7.67 72.43
C ASN A 188 32.27 -6.55 73.44
#